data_1f39e8e01f4e73ec27b7c5d93bf7007c
#
_entry.id   1f39e8e01f4e73ec27b7c5d93bf7007c
#
_cell.length_a   1.000
_cell.length_b   1.000
_cell.length_c   1.000
_cell.angle_alpha   90.00
_cell.angle_beta   90.00
_cell.angle_gamma   90.00
#
_symmetry.space_group_name_H-M   'P 1'
#
loop_
_entity.id
_entity.type
_entity.pdbx_description
1 polymer ?
#
loop_
_entity_poly.entity_id
_entity_poly.type
_entity_poly.pdbx_seq_one_letter_code
_entity_poly.pdbx_strand_id
1 'polypeptide(L)'
;MNEACVSRLLRTLTCVVVAALPLMPALAVASSPVQGLWLTAAKDAVIAFAPCTDAASAMCGKVVWDKDAGTPKDTCGVQIARLERDDNGTWRDGWAFDPRSGKRYKATLRSKGDSLTLRAFIGAEVLGENMLFTRVQALPSTPVCASH
;
A
#
# COMPACT_ATOMS: atom_id res chain seq x y z
N MET A 1 36.10 -37.84 75.27
CA MET A 1 34.67 -38.20 75.42
C MET A 1 33.87 -36.93 75.10
N ASN A 2 33.02 -37.02 74.15
CA ASN A 2 31.85 -36.22 73.80
C ASN A 2 31.92 -35.65 72.40
N GLU A 3 31.19 -36.35 71.65
CA GLU A 3 30.92 -36.08 70.24
C GLU A 3 29.92 -34.92 70.10
N ALA A 4 30.31 -33.91 69.35
CA ALA A 4 29.43 -32.84 68.97
C ALA A 4 28.82 -33.17 67.64
N CYS A 5 27.53 -33.35 67.64
CA CYS A 5 26.69 -33.58 66.46
C CYS A 5 26.67 -32.30 65.60
N VAL A 6 27.37 -32.31 64.47
CA VAL A 6 27.32 -31.23 63.47
C VAL A 6 26.26 -31.51 62.45
N SER A 7 25.12 -30.82 62.67
CA SER A 7 24.00 -30.79 61.71
C SER A 7 24.43 -30.02 60.45
N ARG A 8 24.55 -30.72 59.32
CA ARG A 8 24.76 -30.11 58.01
C ARG A 8 23.44 -29.65 57.43
N LEU A 9 23.22 -28.36 57.46
CA LEU A 9 22.17 -27.73 56.67
C LEU A 9 22.60 -27.69 55.21
N LEU A 10 21.99 -28.55 54.41
CA LEU A 10 22.16 -28.54 52.95
C LEU A 10 21.24 -27.43 52.39
N ARG A 11 21.84 -26.28 52.07
CA ARG A 11 21.16 -25.20 51.32
C ARG A 11 21.17 -25.57 49.84
N THR A 12 20.09 -26.02 49.30
CA THR A 12 19.84 -26.16 47.87
C THR A 12 19.68 -24.77 47.27
N LEU A 13 20.75 -24.31 46.56
CA LEU A 13 20.66 -23.13 45.66
C LEU A 13 19.86 -23.57 44.42
N THR A 14 18.65 -23.13 44.31
CA THR A 14 17.87 -23.25 43.06
C THR A 14 18.31 -22.10 42.14
N CYS A 15 19.18 -22.40 41.15
CA CYS A 15 19.47 -21.47 40.06
C CYS A 15 18.26 -21.29 39.16
N VAL A 16 17.55 -20.17 39.33
CA VAL A 16 16.54 -19.73 38.35
C VAL A 16 17.26 -19.16 37.15
N VAL A 17 17.32 -19.93 36.08
CA VAL A 17 17.80 -19.46 34.77
C VAL A 17 16.67 -18.65 34.15
N VAL A 18 16.73 -17.32 34.26
CA VAL A 18 15.87 -16.41 33.53
C VAL A 18 16.36 -16.39 32.10
N ALA A 19 15.69 -17.11 31.22
CA ALA A 19 15.92 -17.04 29.77
C ALA A 19 15.40 -15.68 29.27
N ALA A 20 16.30 -14.73 29.07
CA ALA A 20 16.00 -13.47 28.39
C ALA A 20 15.80 -13.75 26.89
N LEU A 21 14.54 -13.80 26.43
CA LEU A 21 14.25 -13.81 25.00
C LEU A 21 14.62 -12.42 24.43
N PRO A 22 15.44 -12.36 23.36
CA PRO A 22 15.70 -11.10 22.70
C PRO A 22 14.41 -10.64 22.00
N LEU A 23 13.85 -9.50 22.43
CA LEU A 23 12.83 -8.77 21.67
C LEU A 23 13.51 -8.26 20.39
N MET A 24 13.30 -8.95 19.27
CA MET A 24 13.67 -8.42 17.95
C MET A 24 12.71 -7.28 17.62
N PRO A 25 13.22 -6.05 17.38
CA PRO A 25 12.37 -4.97 16.90
C PRO A 25 11.87 -5.37 15.50
N ALA A 26 10.54 -5.47 15.34
CA ALA A 26 9.93 -5.59 14.03
C ALA A 26 10.20 -4.29 13.27
N LEU A 27 11.00 -4.37 12.20
CA LEU A 27 11.18 -3.24 11.29
C LEU A 27 9.83 -2.99 10.60
N ALA A 28 9.10 -1.97 11.07
CA ALA A 28 7.92 -1.49 10.40
C ALA A 28 8.35 -0.92 9.04
N VAL A 29 8.04 -1.60 7.96
CA VAL A 29 8.21 -1.07 6.61
C VAL A 29 7.21 0.08 6.48
N ALA A 30 7.71 1.31 6.39
CA ALA A 30 6.86 2.49 6.19
C ALA A 30 6.14 2.33 4.82
N SER A 31 4.81 2.32 4.85
CA SER A 31 4.02 2.29 3.63
C SER A 31 4.18 3.61 2.87
N SER A 32 4.29 3.54 1.54
CA SER A 32 4.36 4.74 0.70
C SER A 32 3.13 5.62 0.91
N PRO A 33 3.27 6.96 1.01
CA PRO A 33 2.14 7.88 1.13
C PRO A 33 1.12 7.78 -0.02
N VAL A 34 1.52 7.20 -1.15
CA VAL A 34 0.66 6.93 -2.31
C VAL A 34 -0.24 5.72 -2.09
N GLN A 35 0.16 4.76 -1.26
CA GLN A 35 -0.65 3.57 -0.99
C GLN A 35 -2.00 3.92 -0.35
N GLY A 36 -3.03 3.16 -0.72
CA GLY A 36 -4.38 3.30 -0.17
C GLY A 36 -5.45 3.47 -1.24
N LEU A 37 -6.63 3.91 -0.79
CA LEU A 37 -7.82 4.08 -1.61
C LEU A 37 -8.00 5.56 -2.00
N TRP A 38 -8.28 5.78 -3.27
CA TRP A 38 -8.34 7.11 -3.85
C TRP A 38 -9.55 7.28 -4.76
N LEU A 39 -10.46 8.18 -4.37
CA LEU A 39 -11.65 8.52 -5.12
C LEU A 39 -11.31 9.52 -6.22
N THR A 40 -11.76 9.27 -7.44
CA THR A 40 -11.63 10.20 -8.57
C THR A 40 -12.33 11.54 -8.30
N ALA A 41 -11.88 12.63 -8.92
CA ALA A 41 -12.51 13.93 -8.81
C ALA A 41 -13.97 13.92 -9.31
N ALA A 42 -14.27 13.08 -10.32
CA ALA A 42 -15.62 12.85 -10.81
C ALA A 42 -16.50 12.01 -9.88
N LYS A 43 -15.91 11.42 -8.82
CA LYS A 43 -16.57 10.52 -7.86
C LYS A 43 -17.22 9.30 -8.52
N ASP A 44 -16.61 8.82 -9.58
CA ASP A 44 -17.13 7.72 -10.39
C ASP A 44 -16.33 6.42 -10.24
N ALA A 45 -15.12 6.48 -9.65
CA ALA A 45 -14.33 5.31 -9.36
C ALA A 45 -13.43 5.49 -8.12
N VAL A 46 -13.10 4.40 -7.45
CA VAL A 46 -12.05 4.34 -6.43
C VAL A 46 -10.91 3.47 -6.95
N ILE A 47 -9.70 4.02 -6.86
CA ILE A 47 -8.47 3.36 -7.26
C ILE A 47 -7.71 2.94 -6.01
N ALA A 48 -7.33 1.68 -5.92
CA ALA A 48 -6.37 1.20 -4.93
C ALA A 48 -4.96 1.29 -5.50
N PHE A 49 -4.08 2.05 -4.85
CA PHE A 49 -2.66 2.02 -5.12
C PHE A 49 -1.95 1.14 -4.09
N ALA A 50 -1.20 0.18 -4.57
CA ALA A 50 -0.45 -0.79 -3.78
C ALA A 50 0.81 -1.23 -4.55
N PRO A 51 1.83 -1.83 -3.87
CA PRO A 51 2.91 -2.50 -4.56
C PRO A 51 2.38 -3.50 -5.58
N CYS A 52 3.01 -3.56 -6.76
CA CYS A 52 2.60 -4.50 -7.80
C CYS A 52 2.83 -5.94 -7.35
N THR A 53 1.97 -6.86 -7.73
CA THR A 53 2.06 -8.28 -7.33
C THR A 53 3.28 -8.98 -7.92
N ASP A 54 3.75 -8.54 -9.09
CA ASP A 54 4.91 -9.05 -9.80
C ASP A 54 6.22 -8.31 -9.48
N ALA A 55 6.13 -7.12 -8.86
CA ALA A 55 7.29 -6.29 -8.52
C ALA A 55 6.98 -5.38 -7.32
N ALA A 56 7.37 -5.81 -6.13
CA ALA A 56 7.11 -5.06 -4.88
C ALA A 56 7.74 -3.65 -4.84
N SER A 57 8.74 -3.39 -5.69
CA SER A 57 9.37 -2.07 -5.86
C SER A 57 8.58 -1.13 -6.77
N ALA A 58 7.59 -1.64 -7.51
CA ALA A 58 6.72 -0.85 -8.38
C ALA A 58 5.36 -0.58 -7.71
N MET A 59 4.70 0.50 -8.10
CA MET A 59 3.39 0.92 -7.61
C MET A 59 2.33 0.71 -8.70
N CYS A 60 1.29 -0.05 -8.39
CA CYS A 60 0.18 -0.33 -9.29
C CYS A 60 -1.12 0.32 -8.80
N GLY A 61 -1.89 0.90 -9.71
CA GLY A 61 -3.22 1.44 -9.47
C GLY A 61 -4.28 0.58 -10.15
N LYS A 62 -5.24 0.06 -9.36
CA LYS A 62 -6.33 -0.79 -9.86
C LYS A 62 -7.68 -0.23 -9.45
N VAL A 63 -8.65 -0.26 -10.36
CA VAL A 63 -10.05 0.10 -10.05
C VAL A 63 -10.62 -0.94 -9.09
N VAL A 64 -11.04 -0.50 -7.90
CA VAL A 64 -11.62 -1.37 -6.86
C VAL A 64 -13.08 -1.04 -6.58
N TRP A 65 -13.55 0.06 -7.07
CA TRP A 65 -14.96 0.45 -7.11
C TRP A 65 -15.22 1.32 -8.34
N ASP A 66 -16.32 1.06 -9.02
CA ASP A 66 -16.79 1.83 -10.18
C ASP A 66 -18.31 2.04 -10.03
N LYS A 67 -18.78 3.26 -10.23
CA LYS A 67 -20.24 3.56 -10.18
C LYS A 67 -21.03 2.81 -11.23
N ASP A 68 -20.38 2.42 -12.33
CA ASP A 68 -20.97 1.70 -13.45
C ASP A 68 -20.74 0.16 -13.33
N ALA A 69 -20.33 -0.33 -12.15
CA ALA A 69 -20.09 -1.76 -11.91
C ALA A 69 -21.30 -2.61 -12.29
N GLY A 70 -21.05 -3.72 -13.00
CA GLY A 70 -22.09 -4.60 -13.52
C GLY A 70 -22.79 -4.11 -14.79
N THR A 71 -22.36 -2.99 -15.39
CA THR A 71 -22.85 -2.48 -16.67
C THR A 71 -21.82 -2.70 -17.79
N PRO A 72 -22.17 -2.49 -19.08
CA PRO A 72 -21.19 -2.51 -20.16
C PRO A 72 -20.05 -1.47 -20.05
N LYS A 73 -20.16 -0.50 -19.14
CA LYS A 73 -19.13 0.52 -18.86
C LYS A 73 -18.26 0.20 -17.65
N ASP A 74 -18.48 -0.96 -17.03
CA ASP A 74 -17.75 -1.40 -15.84
C ASP A 74 -16.25 -1.49 -16.10
N THR A 75 -15.47 -0.84 -15.24
CA THR A 75 -14.01 -0.87 -15.27
C THR A 75 -13.42 -1.55 -14.03
N CYS A 76 -14.23 -2.22 -13.22
CA CYS A 76 -13.79 -2.95 -12.04
C CYS A 76 -12.64 -3.90 -12.36
N GLY A 77 -11.62 -3.90 -11.53
CA GLY A 77 -10.46 -4.77 -11.69
C GLY A 77 -9.43 -4.31 -12.73
N VAL A 78 -9.73 -3.28 -13.53
CA VAL A 78 -8.80 -2.77 -14.52
C VAL A 78 -7.60 -2.11 -13.84
N GLN A 79 -6.39 -2.47 -14.26
CA GLN A 79 -5.17 -1.78 -13.85
C GLN A 79 -5.02 -0.52 -14.69
N ILE A 80 -5.10 0.65 -14.04
CA ILE A 80 -5.06 1.95 -14.71
C ILE A 80 -3.71 2.66 -14.60
N ALA A 81 -2.80 2.16 -13.77
CA ALA A 81 -1.47 2.76 -13.63
C ALA A 81 -0.44 1.74 -13.17
N ARG A 82 0.81 1.97 -13.57
CA ARG A 82 2.00 1.31 -13.05
C ARG A 82 3.17 2.29 -13.10
N LEU A 83 3.85 2.46 -11.97
CA LEU A 83 5.00 3.34 -11.80
C LEU A 83 6.15 2.48 -11.24
N GLU A 84 7.33 2.59 -11.84
CA GLU A 84 8.42 1.66 -11.54
C GLU A 84 9.33 2.13 -10.40
N ARG A 85 9.42 3.44 -10.16
CA ARG A 85 10.42 4.00 -9.27
C ARG A 85 9.89 5.17 -8.45
N ASP A 86 10.14 5.14 -7.14
CA ASP A 86 9.95 6.30 -6.27
C ASP A 86 11.22 7.19 -6.32
N ASP A 87 11.02 8.45 -6.63
CA ASP A 87 12.04 9.48 -6.65
C ASP A 87 11.60 10.62 -5.71
N ASN A 88 12.03 10.53 -4.45
CA ASN A 88 11.72 11.49 -3.39
C ASN A 88 10.21 11.79 -3.25
N GLY A 89 9.38 10.74 -3.21
CA GLY A 89 7.92 10.84 -3.06
C GLY A 89 7.16 11.11 -4.36
N THR A 90 7.86 11.15 -5.49
CA THR A 90 7.25 11.16 -6.83
C THR A 90 7.54 9.84 -7.51
N TRP A 91 6.52 9.07 -7.78
CA TRP A 91 6.61 7.84 -8.55
C TRP A 91 6.72 8.15 -10.04
N ARG A 92 7.68 7.52 -10.72
CA ARG A 92 8.08 7.81 -12.11
C ARG A 92 8.25 6.55 -12.95
N ASP A 93 8.63 6.77 -14.21
CA ASP A 93 9.01 5.74 -15.18
C ASP A 93 7.89 4.73 -15.41
N GLY A 94 6.66 5.23 -15.51
CA GLY A 94 5.48 4.41 -15.62
C GLY A 94 4.47 4.89 -16.65
N TRP A 95 3.30 4.28 -16.57
CA TRP A 95 2.19 4.56 -17.47
C TRP A 95 0.86 4.69 -16.71
N ALA A 96 -0.04 5.45 -17.32
CA ALA A 96 -1.46 5.47 -17.00
C ALA A 96 -2.27 4.97 -18.21
N PHE A 97 -3.36 4.28 -17.93
CA PHE A 97 -4.29 3.75 -18.92
C PHE A 97 -5.69 4.33 -18.68
N ASP A 98 -6.28 4.87 -19.72
CA ASP A 98 -7.68 5.30 -19.70
C ASP A 98 -8.54 4.18 -20.31
N PRO A 99 -9.32 3.46 -19.49
CA PRO A 99 -10.14 2.35 -19.98
C PRO A 99 -11.29 2.79 -20.91
N ARG A 100 -11.72 4.06 -20.82
CA ARG A 100 -12.80 4.60 -21.65
C ARG A 100 -12.35 4.86 -23.08
N SER A 101 -11.14 5.40 -23.25
CA SER A 101 -10.57 5.66 -24.58
C SER A 101 -9.66 4.55 -25.08
N GLY A 102 -9.25 3.60 -24.21
CA GLY A 102 -8.30 2.54 -24.52
C GLY A 102 -6.87 3.05 -24.72
N LYS A 103 -6.58 4.28 -24.31
CA LYS A 103 -5.28 4.92 -24.53
C LYS A 103 -4.36 4.76 -23.32
N ARG A 104 -3.07 4.67 -23.61
CA ARG A 104 -2.01 4.62 -22.60
C ARG A 104 -1.09 5.81 -22.75
N TYR A 105 -0.67 6.37 -21.62
CA TYR A 105 0.15 7.57 -21.51
C TYR A 105 1.35 7.27 -20.61
N LYS A 106 2.44 8.01 -20.74
CA LYS A 106 3.46 8.08 -19.69
C LYS A 106 2.86 8.75 -18.47
N ALA A 107 3.32 8.37 -17.26
CA ALA A 107 2.74 8.91 -16.05
C ALA A 107 3.76 9.14 -14.94
N THR A 108 3.45 10.13 -14.11
CA THR A 108 4.04 10.32 -12.78
C THR A 108 2.93 10.42 -11.76
N LEU A 109 3.23 10.04 -10.50
CA LEU A 109 2.25 9.97 -9.43
C LEU A 109 2.86 10.54 -8.15
N ARG A 110 2.12 11.42 -7.45
CA ARG A 110 2.53 11.96 -6.16
C ARG A 110 1.34 12.18 -5.25
N SER A 111 1.56 12.07 -3.96
CA SER A 111 0.55 12.43 -2.96
C SER A 111 1.01 13.63 -2.13
N LYS A 112 0.04 14.40 -1.64
CA LYS A 112 0.23 15.48 -0.68
C LYS A 112 -0.95 15.47 0.29
N GLY A 113 -0.73 14.95 1.50
CA GLY A 113 -1.83 14.71 2.45
C GLY A 113 -2.87 13.77 1.85
N ASP A 114 -4.13 14.21 1.85
CA ASP A 114 -5.25 13.44 1.32
C ASP A 114 -5.52 13.69 -0.18
N SER A 115 -4.59 14.34 -0.88
CA SER A 115 -4.66 14.55 -2.32
C SER A 115 -3.63 13.69 -3.03
N LEU A 116 -4.03 13.05 -4.14
CA LEU A 116 -3.16 12.33 -5.06
C LEU A 116 -3.28 12.94 -6.44
N THR A 117 -2.15 13.11 -7.11
CA THR A 117 -2.08 13.60 -8.48
C THR A 117 -1.40 12.57 -9.35
N LEU A 118 -2.11 12.04 -10.32
CA LEU A 118 -1.58 11.24 -11.42
C LEU A 118 -1.47 12.16 -12.64
N ARG A 119 -0.24 12.41 -13.09
CA ARG A 119 0.01 13.23 -14.27
C ARG A 119 0.26 12.33 -15.46
N ALA A 120 -0.63 12.40 -16.45
CA ALA A 120 -0.54 11.64 -17.69
C ALA A 120 -0.03 12.54 -18.83
N PHE A 121 0.92 12.05 -19.65
CA PHE A 121 1.52 12.85 -20.70
C PHE A 121 2.02 12.02 -21.90
N ILE A 122 2.15 12.70 -23.03
CA ILE A 122 2.83 12.22 -24.24
C ILE A 122 4.02 13.13 -24.48
N GLY A 123 5.21 12.56 -24.71
CA GLY A 123 6.44 13.35 -24.88
C GLY A 123 6.94 13.93 -23.56
N ALA A 124 6.85 15.25 -23.38
CA ALA A 124 7.35 15.95 -22.20
C ALA A 124 6.31 16.02 -21.07
N GLU A 125 6.74 15.75 -19.83
CA GLU A 125 5.86 15.77 -18.63
C GLU A 125 5.18 17.14 -18.46
N VAL A 126 5.83 18.24 -18.79
CA VAL A 126 5.28 19.60 -18.65
C VAL A 126 3.98 19.81 -19.45
N LEU A 127 3.77 19.07 -20.52
CA LEU A 127 2.59 19.14 -21.37
C LEU A 127 1.47 18.19 -20.94
N GLY A 128 1.66 17.47 -19.83
CA GLY A 128 0.70 16.49 -19.35
C GLY A 128 -0.52 17.09 -18.65
N GLU A 129 -1.55 16.28 -18.48
CA GLU A 129 -2.75 16.57 -17.73
C GLU A 129 -2.75 15.92 -16.36
N ASN A 130 -3.31 16.60 -15.37
CA ASN A 130 -3.42 16.09 -14.00
C ASN A 130 -4.79 15.45 -13.79
N MET A 131 -4.79 14.21 -13.34
CA MET A 131 -5.94 13.57 -12.72
C MET A 131 -5.81 13.66 -11.20
N LEU A 132 -6.83 14.23 -10.56
CA LEU A 132 -6.85 14.47 -9.12
C LEU A 132 -7.74 13.44 -8.44
N PHE A 133 -7.27 12.99 -7.27
CA PHE A 133 -7.98 12.04 -6.43
C PHE A 133 -7.95 12.51 -4.97
N THR A 134 -8.93 12.09 -4.21
CA THR A 134 -9.02 12.33 -2.78
C THR A 134 -8.95 11.00 -2.03
N ARG A 135 -8.21 10.94 -0.94
CA ARG A 135 -8.10 9.74 -0.10
C ARG A 135 -9.45 9.39 0.51
N VAL A 136 -9.78 8.11 0.50
CA VAL A 136 -10.94 7.56 1.20
C VAL A 136 -10.51 6.41 2.09
N GLN A 137 -11.25 6.16 3.19
CA GLN A 137 -10.94 5.10 4.14
C GLN A 137 -11.70 3.81 3.86
N ALA A 138 -12.79 3.89 3.08
CA ALA A 138 -13.62 2.76 2.73
C ALA A 138 -14.21 2.91 1.33
N LEU A 139 -14.58 1.79 0.73
CA LEU A 139 -15.32 1.79 -0.52
C LEU A 139 -16.78 2.17 -0.30
N PRO A 140 -17.44 2.81 -1.28
CA PRO A 140 -18.90 2.93 -1.28
C PRO A 140 -19.55 1.54 -1.20
N SER A 141 -20.69 1.44 -0.51
CA SER A 141 -21.37 0.17 -0.28
C SER A 141 -21.98 -0.44 -1.54
N THR A 142 -22.34 0.40 -2.51
CA THR A 142 -22.96 0.00 -3.78
C THR A 142 -22.58 0.96 -4.92
N PRO A 143 -22.50 0.47 -6.18
CA PRO A 143 -22.49 -0.92 -6.56
C PRO A 143 -21.21 -1.63 -6.09
N VAL A 144 -21.17 -2.95 -6.11
CA VAL A 144 -19.99 -3.76 -5.72
C VAL A 144 -19.30 -4.27 -6.97
N CYS A 145 -17.98 -4.07 -7.07
CA CYS A 145 -17.18 -4.73 -8.09
C CYS A 145 -17.22 -6.24 -7.87
N ALA A 146 -17.58 -7.01 -8.91
CA ALA A 146 -17.47 -8.46 -8.86
C ALA A 146 -16.00 -8.84 -8.66
N SER A 147 -15.71 -9.80 -7.79
CA SER A 147 -14.38 -10.39 -7.66
C SER A 147 -14.05 -11.19 -8.91
N HIS A 148 -13.05 -10.76 -9.66
CA HIS A 148 -12.49 -11.48 -10.81
C HIS A 148 -11.24 -12.25 -10.41
#